data_d4120a3168f375500d22ee4ce2dae7b5
#
_entry.id   d4120a3168f375500d22ee4ce2dae7b5
#
_cell.length_a   1.000
_cell.length_b   1.000
_cell.length_c   1.000
_cell.angle_alpha   90.00
_cell.angle_beta   90.00
_cell.angle_gamma   90.00
#
_symmetry.space_group_name_H-M   'P 1'
#
loop_
_entity.id
_entity.type
_entity.pdbx_description
1 polymer ?
#
loop_
_entity_poly.entity_id
_entity_poly.type
_entity_poly.pdbx_seq_one_letter_code
_entity_poly.pdbx_strand_id
1 'polypeptide(L)'
;MNEKYMNRELSWIGFNYRILSEARDKANPLFERLKFLSITSSNLDEFFMVRVASLKDMINADCDKKDIAGMTPKEQIEAILNETHDFVNLQYSTYNRSLVPALKGENLIIIDKHEHLNEEQKKYVDRYFDENIYPVLTPMAVDSSRPFPLIRNKSLNIAALLEEKESLAEKVEARKQEKDGKKKEEKQEKE
;
A
#
# COMPACT_ATOMS: atom_id res chain seq x y z
N MET A 1 -18.12 3.51 -29.64
CA MET A 1 -17.42 2.21 -29.57
C MET A 1 -17.81 1.38 -30.79
N ASN A 2 -16.89 0.61 -31.35
CA ASN A 2 -17.20 -0.31 -32.43
C ASN A 2 -17.74 -1.62 -31.81
N GLU A 3 -19.03 -1.91 -31.96
CA GLU A 3 -19.70 -3.08 -31.34
C GLU A 3 -19.09 -4.44 -31.75
N LYS A 4 -18.29 -4.48 -32.80
CA LYS A 4 -17.67 -5.72 -33.31
C LYS A 4 -16.36 -6.08 -32.61
N TYR A 5 -15.75 -5.16 -31.88
CA TYR A 5 -14.44 -5.36 -31.28
C TYR A 5 -14.43 -4.90 -29.81
N MET A 6 -13.82 -5.72 -28.98
CA MET A 6 -13.58 -5.41 -27.57
C MET A 6 -12.19 -4.78 -27.43
N ASN A 7 -12.05 -3.80 -26.53
CA ASN A 7 -10.74 -3.30 -26.15
C ASN A 7 -9.89 -4.41 -25.55
N ARG A 8 -8.63 -4.52 -25.99
CA ARG A 8 -7.73 -5.59 -25.61
C ARG A 8 -7.42 -5.60 -24.11
N GLU A 9 -7.22 -4.42 -23.52
CA GLU A 9 -6.84 -4.29 -22.13
C GLU A 9 -8.00 -4.61 -21.17
N LEU A 10 -9.22 -4.20 -21.53
CA LEU A 10 -10.43 -4.60 -20.78
C LEU A 10 -10.71 -6.10 -20.90
N SER A 11 -10.48 -6.67 -22.08
CA SER A 11 -10.56 -8.13 -22.28
C SER A 11 -9.56 -8.89 -21.40
N TRP A 12 -8.36 -8.34 -21.21
CA TRP A 12 -7.35 -8.92 -20.35
C TRP A 12 -7.76 -8.87 -18.87
N ILE A 13 -8.37 -7.78 -18.41
CA ILE A 13 -8.96 -7.72 -17.06
C ILE A 13 -10.04 -8.78 -16.89
N GLY A 14 -10.92 -8.95 -17.90
CA GLY A 14 -11.90 -10.02 -17.93
C GLY A 14 -11.29 -11.42 -17.82
N PHE A 15 -10.12 -11.65 -18.41
CA PHE A 15 -9.37 -12.90 -18.21
C PHE A 15 -8.92 -13.06 -16.75
N ASN A 16 -8.42 -12.01 -16.11
CA ASN A 16 -8.04 -12.08 -14.70
C ASN A 16 -9.23 -12.34 -13.76
N TYR A 17 -10.42 -11.86 -14.08
CA TYR A 17 -11.63 -12.23 -13.33
C TYR A 17 -11.88 -13.73 -13.37
N ARG A 18 -11.58 -14.42 -14.48
CA ARG A 18 -11.71 -15.89 -14.56
C ARG A 18 -10.67 -16.59 -13.67
N ILE A 19 -9.44 -16.08 -13.60
CA ILE A 19 -8.44 -16.60 -12.67
C ILE A 19 -8.89 -16.37 -11.21
N LEU A 20 -9.44 -15.20 -10.91
CA LEU A 20 -9.97 -14.90 -9.58
C LEU A 20 -11.16 -15.79 -9.22
N SER A 21 -11.97 -16.23 -10.20
CA SER A 21 -13.06 -17.17 -9.95
C SER A 21 -12.55 -18.51 -9.44
N GLU A 22 -11.41 -19.01 -9.92
CA GLU A 22 -10.78 -20.23 -9.40
C GLU A 22 -10.35 -20.09 -7.92
N ALA A 23 -9.85 -18.90 -7.53
CA ALA A 23 -9.55 -18.61 -6.12
C ALA A 23 -10.80 -18.61 -5.23
N ARG A 24 -11.97 -18.34 -5.80
CA ARG A 24 -13.26 -18.27 -5.11
C ARG A 24 -14.01 -19.59 -5.09
N ASP A 25 -13.70 -20.48 -6.01
CA ASP A 25 -14.33 -21.79 -6.07
C ASP A 25 -13.86 -22.69 -4.92
N LYS A 26 -14.81 -23.08 -4.07
CA LYS A 26 -14.55 -23.95 -2.92
C LYS A 26 -14.25 -25.39 -3.30
N ALA A 27 -14.52 -25.81 -4.53
CA ALA A 27 -14.13 -27.13 -5.02
C ALA A 27 -12.60 -27.25 -5.18
N ASN A 28 -11.90 -26.15 -5.37
CA ASN A 28 -10.44 -26.13 -5.43
C ASN A 28 -9.82 -26.26 -4.03
N PRO A 29 -8.70 -26.98 -3.88
CA PRO A 29 -7.95 -27.07 -2.62
C PRO A 29 -7.54 -25.69 -2.11
N LEU A 30 -7.54 -25.49 -0.78
CA LEU A 30 -7.32 -24.18 -0.15
C LEU A 30 -6.02 -23.48 -0.62
N PHE A 31 -4.91 -24.21 -0.70
CA PHE A 31 -3.64 -23.65 -1.16
C PHE A 31 -3.61 -23.34 -2.67
N GLU A 32 -4.33 -24.08 -3.49
CA GLU A 32 -4.49 -23.74 -4.91
C GLU A 32 -5.31 -22.46 -5.06
N ARG A 33 -6.36 -22.29 -4.27
CA ARG A 33 -7.14 -21.04 -4.23
C ARG A 33 -6.26 -19.84 -3.85
N LEU A 34 -5.38 -20.01 -2.85
CA LEU A 34 -4.41 -18.99 -2.44
C LEU A 34 -3.43 -18.66 -3.58
N LYS A 35 -2.98 -19.70 -4.29
CA LYS A 35 -2.09 -19.56 -5.44
C LYS A 35 -2.78 -18.80 -6.59
N PHE A 36 -4.02 -19.13 -6.94
CA PHE A 36 -4.78 -18.38 -7.94
C PHE A 36 -4.94 -16.91 -7.54
N LEU A 37 -5.22 -16.61 -6.27
CA LEU A 37 -5.28 -15.23 -5.79
C LEU A 37 -3.95 -14.51 -5.97
N SER A 38 -2.84 -15.14 -5.63
CA SER A 38 -1.48 -14.60 -5.82
C SER A 38 -1.15 -14.33 -7.29
N ILE A 39 -1.55 -15.25 -8.18
CA ILE A 39 -1.40 -15.07 -9.63
C ILE A 39 -2.15 -13.83 -10.11
N THR A 40 -3.38 -13.60 -9.64
CA THR A 40 -4.14 -12.40 -10.05
C THR A 40 -3.46 -11.11 -9.62
N SER A 41 -2.82 -11.09 -8.45
CA SER A 41 -2.06 -9.95 -7.96
C SER A 41 -0.81 -9.69 -8.81
N SER A 42 -0.03 -10.73 -9.08
CA SER A 42 1.18 -10.62 -9.90
C SER A 42 0.87 -10.18 -11.34
N ASN A 43 -0.22 -10.70 -11.90
CA ASN A 43 -0.69 -10.32 -13.23
C ASN A 43 -1.08 -8.84 -13.28
N LEU A 44 -1.76 -8.35 -12.24
CA LEU A 44 -2.18 -6.95 -12.18
C LEU A 44 -0.97 -6.01 -12.08
N ASP A 45 0.04 -6.37 -11.29
CA ASP A 45 1.29 -5.61 -11.22
C ASP A 45 1.95 -5.48 -12.60
N GLU A 46 2.11 -6.60 -13.32
CA GLU A 46 2.71 -6.60 -14.66
C GLU A 46 1.86 -5.80 -15.66
N PHE A 47 0.55 -5.91 -15.58
CA PHE A 47 -0.37 -5.17 -16.41
C PHE A 47 -0.19 -3.66 -16.25
N PHE A 48 -0.10 -3.16 -15.03
CA PHE A 48 0.14 -1.74 -14.77
C PHE A 48 1.53 -1.30 -15.21
N MET A 49 2.55 -2.12 -14.94
CA MET A 49 3.95 -1.80 -15.31
C MET A 49 4.17 -1.69 -16.81
N VAL A 50 3.45 -2.47 -17.61
CA VAL A 50 3.70 -2.58 -19.05
C VAL A 50 2.57 -1.92 -19.85
N ARG A 51 1.33 -2.36 -19.64
CA ARG A 51 0.20 -1.96 -20.48
C ARG A 51 -0.30 -0.56 -20.14
N VAL A 52 -0.59 -0.32 -18.86
CA VAL A 52 -1.08 0.99 -18.41
C VAL A 52 0.00 2.04 -18.54
N ALA A 53 1.26 1.70 -18.26
CA ALA A 53 2.40 2.60 -18.49
C ALA A 53 2.49 3.04 -19.95
N SER A 54 2.38 2.11 -20.92
CA SER A 54 2.39 2.44 -22.34
C SER A 54 1.24 3.37 -22.74
N LEU A 55 0.03 3.16 -22.20
CA LEU A 55 -1.09 4.07 -22.44
C LEU A 55 -0.84 5.46 -21.84
N LYS A 56 -0.19 5.52 -20.69
CA LYS A 56 0.21 6.77 -20.04
C LYS A 56 1.22 7.54 -20.88
N ASP A 57 2.20 6.84 -21.44
CA ASP A 57 3.20 7.43 -22.35
C ASP A 57 2.53 7.98 -23.62
N MET A 58 1.54 7.28 -24.18
CA MET A 58 0.76 7.80 -25.30
C MET A 58 0.01 9.08 -24.95
N ILE A 59 -0.57 9.18 -23.76
CA ILE A 59 -1.24 10.41 -23.29
C ILE A 59 -0.22 11.55 -23.12
N ASN A 60 0.93 11.27 -22.52
CA ASN A 60 1.99 12.26 -22.31
C ASN A 60 2.57 12.78 -23.65
N ALA A 61 2.45 11.99 -24.72
CA ALA A 61 2.83 12.35 -26.08
C ALA A 61 1.67 12.98 -26.91
N ASP A 62 0.59 13.37 -26.26
CA ASP A 62 -0.63 13.93 -26.89
C ASP A 62 -1.18 13.05 -28.02
N CYS A 63 -1.09 11.73 -27.87
CA CYS A 63 -1.56 10.77 -28.86
C CYS A 63 -3.02 10.39 -28.62
N ASP A 64 -3.91 10.83 -29.52
CA ASP A 64 -5.35 10.51 -29.49
C ASP A 64 -5.75 9.37 -30.43
N LYS A 65 -4.78 8.59 -30.92
CA LYS A 65 -5.06 7.48 -31.83
C LYS A 65 -5.94 6.45 -31.15
N LYS A 66 -7.11 6.23 -31.73
CA LYS A 66 -8.07 5.23 -31.25
C LYS A 66 -7.58 3.82 -31.54
N ASP A 67 -7.90 2.89 -30.63
CA ASP A 67 -7.73 1.46 -30.81
C ASP A 67 -8.83 0.88 -31.77
N ILE A 68 -8.81 -0.43 -31.98
CA ILE A 68 -9.78 -1.09 -32.84
C ILE A 68 -11.21 -1.07 -32.27
N ALA A 69 -11.37 -0.92 -30.96
CA ALA A 69 -12.65 -0.73 -30.29
C ALA A 69 -13.14 0.71 -30.32
N GLY A 70 -12.34 1.64 -30.86
CA GLY A 70 -12.67 3.04 -31.01
C GLY A 70 -12.37 3.91 -29.78
N MET A 71 -11.59 3.41 -28.83
CA MET A 71 -11.23 4.11 -27.59
C MET A 71 -9.88 4.83 -27.72
N THR A 72 -9.82 6.08 -27.31
CA THR A 72 -8.55 6.83 -27.13
C THR A 72 -7.76 6.30 -25.94
N PRO A 73 -6.44 6.54 -25.81
CA PRO A 73 -5.65 6.13 -24.65
C PRO A 73 -6.22 6.62 -23.32
N LYS A 74 -6.76 7.83 -23.29
CA LYS A 74 -7.39 8.42 -22.08
C LYS A 74 -8.67 7.67 -21.69
N GLU A 75 -9.55 7.40 -22.64
CA GLU A 75 -10.77 6.61 -22.42
C GLU A 75 -10.46 5.18 -21.97
N GLN A 76 -9.38 4.58 -22.50
CA GLN A 76 -8.91 3.26 -22.08
C GLN A 76 -8.45 3.27 -20.62
N ILE A 77 -7.62 4.23 -20.20
CA ILE A 77 -7.15 4.34 -18.81
C ILE A 77 -8.33 4.53 -17.85
N GLU A 78 -9.27 5.39 -18.18
CA GLU A 78 -10.45 5.62 -17.33
C GLU A 78 -11.27 4.33 -17.14
N ALA A 79 -11.54 3.61 -18.21
CA ALA A 79 -12.23 2.34 -18.14
C ALA A 79 -11.45 1.26 -17.37
N ILE A 80 -10.12 1.18 -17.59
CA ILE A 80 -9.23 0.27 -16.87
C ILE A 80 -9.25 0.54 -15.37
N LEU A 81 -9.16 1.82 -14.96
CA LEU A 81 -9.15 2.19 -13.55
C LEU A 81 -10.45 1.77 -12.85
N ASN A 82 -11.60 2.01 -13.48
CA ASN A 82 -12.89 1.60 -12.95
C ASN A 82 -12.97 0.08 -12.76
N GLU A 83 -12.67 -0.69 -13.80
CA GLU A 83 -12.69 -2.16 -13.76
C GLU A 83 -11.68 -2.73 -12.75
N THR A 84 -10.49 -2.13 -12.64
CA THR A 84 -9.48 -2.61 -11.71
C THR A 84 -9.82 -2.30 -10.26
N HIS A 85 -10.51 -1.20 -9.96
CA HIS A 85 -11.01 -0.93 -8.60
C HIS A 85 -11.98 -2.02 -8.14
N ASP A 86 -12.93 -2.40 -8.98
CA ASP A 86 -13.87 -3.47 -8.66
C ASP A 86 -13.18 -4.82 -8.52
N PHE A 87 -12.23 -5.10 -9.41
CA PHE A 87 -11.41 -6.31 -9.35
C PHE A 87 -10.63 -6.42 -8.04
N VAL A 88 -9.94 -5.36 -7.62
CA VAL A 88 -9.14 -5.33 -6.39
C VAL A 88 -10.04 -5.45 -5.16
N ASN A 89 -11.18 -4.80 -5.14
CA ASN A 89 -12.16 -4.94 -4.06
C ASN A 89 -12.62 -6.40 -3.91
N LEU A 90 -12.88 -7.07 -5.03
CA LEU A 90 -13.26 -8.48 -5.04
C LEU A 90 -12.10 -9.39 -4.58
N GLN A 91 -10.87 -9.09 -5.02
CA GLN A 91 -9.65 -9.79 -4.63
C GLN A 91 -9.43 -9.72 -3.10
N TYR A 92 -9.46 -8.53 -2.51
CA TYR A 92 -9.34 -8.36 -1.06
C TYR A 92 -10.52 -8.97 -0.28
N SER A 93 -11.73 -8.87 -0.81
CA SER A 93 -12.88 -9.54 -0.21
C SER A 93 -12.70 -11.07 -0.20
N THR A 94 -12.18 -11.64 -1.28
CA THR A 94 -11.88 -13.08 -1.38
C THR A 94 -10.82 -13.48 -0.36
N TYR A 95 -9.74 -12.71 -0.23
CA TYR A 95 -8.69 -12.93 0.76
C TYR A 95 -9.23 -12.87 2.19
N ASN A 96 -9.79 -11.72 2.58
CA ASN A 96 -10.14 -11.44 3.96
C ASN A 96 -11.36 -12.24 4.46
N ARG A 97 -12.36 -12.46 3.60
CA ARG A 97 -13.64 -13.07 4.01
C ARG A 97 -13.74 -14.57 3.70
N SER A 98 -12.88 -15.08 2.84
CA SER A 98 -12.93 -16.50 2.46
C SER A 98 -11.65 -17.25 2.79
N LEU A 99 -10.49 -16.77 2.33
CA LEU A 99 -9.24 -17.52 2.45
C LEU A 99 -8.64 -17.45 3.86
N VAL A 100 -8.55 -16.26 4.46
CA VAL A 100 -8.01 -16.10 5.82
C VAL A 100 -8.80 -16.91 6.86
N PRO A 101 -10.14 -16.87 6.88
CA PRO A 101 -10.90 -17.73 7.78
C PRO A 101 -10.72 -19.23 7.52
N ALA A 102 -10.62 -19.64 6.23
CA ALA A 102 -10.38 -21.03 5.89
C ALA A 102 -8.99 -21.52 6.34
N LEU A 103 -7.95 -20.70 6.19
CA LEU A 103 -6.61 -20.97 6.70
C LEU A 103 -6.61 -21.14 8.22
N LYS A 104 -7.33 -20.26 8.93
CA LYS A 104 -7.49 -20.37 10.39
C LYS A 104 -8.16 -21.70 10.80
N GLY A 105 -9.12 -22.19 10.00
CA GLY A 105 -9.74 -23.50 10.20
C GLY A 105 -8.75 -24.67 10.08
N GLU A 106 -7.71 -24.51 9.27
CA GLU A 106 -6.61 -25.47 9.11
C GLU A 106 -5.44 -25.19 10.07
N ASN A 107 -5.65 -24.46 11.17
CA ASN A 107 -4.65 -24.05 12.17
C ASN A 107 -3.51 -23.19 11.61
N LEU A 108 -3.71 -22.51 10.49
CA LEU A 108 -2.77 -21.60 9.88
C LEU A 108 -3.23 -20.16 10.13
N ILE A 109 -2.57 -19.48 11.05
CA ILE A 109 -2.95 -18.14 11.51
C ILE A 109 -1.99 -17.13 10.92
N ILE A 110 -2.53 -16.18 10.13
CA ILE A 110 -1.81 -15.00 9.66
C ILE A 110 -2.00 -13.89 10.68
N ILE A 111 -0.91 -13.49 11.33
CA ILE A 111 -0.91 -12.42 12.33
C ILE A 111 -0.62 -11.11 11.62
N ASP A 112 -1.53 -10.17 11.71
CA ASP A 112 -1.50 -8.87 11.02
C ASP A 112 -1.07 -7.70 11.91
N LYS A 113 -1.04 -7.91 13.25
CA LYS A 113 -0.71 -6.87 14.22
C LYS A 113 0.18 -7.40 15.33
N HIS A 114 1.14 -6.58 15.75
CA HIS A 114 2.05 -6.89 16.85
C HIS A 114 1.31 -7.19 18.18
N GLU A 115 0.19 -6.50 18.43
CA GLU A 115 -0.62 -6.71 19.62
C GLU A 115 -1.25 -8.12 19.70
N HIS A 116 -1.43 -8.79 18.56
CA HIS A 116 -1.98 -10.14 18.48
C HIS A 116 -0.95 -11.24 18.78
N LEU A 117 0.32 -10.87 18.93
CA LEU A 117 1.40 -11.78 19.32
C LEU A 117 1.39 -12.02 20.83
N ASN A 118 1.76 -13.24 21.26
CA ASN A 118 2.09 -13.49 22.66
C ASN A 118 3.46 -12.90 23.03
N GLU A 119 3.80 -12.82 24.32
CA GLU A 119 5.01 -12.16 24.82
C GLU A 119 6.32 -12.80 24.30
N GLU A 120 6.34 -14.09 24.07
CA GLU A 120 7.49 -14.79 23.51
C GLU A 120 7.68 -14.45 22.02
N GLN A 121 6.57 -14.44 21.27
CA GLN A 121 6.57 -14.06 19.86
C GLN A 121 6.97 -12.59 19.67
N LYS A 122 6.47 -11.68 20.51
CA LYS A 122 6.87 -10.26 20.47
C LYS A 122 8.38 -10.12 20.64
N LYS A 123 8.94 -10.72 21.68
CA LYS A 123 10.40 -10.71 21.93
C LYS A 123 11.21 -11.23 20.74
N TYR A 124 10.70 -12.29 20.09
CA TYR A 124 11.36 -12.84 18.91
C TYR A 124 11.31 -11.87 17.73
N VAL A 125 10.12 -11.32 17.42
CA VAL A 125 9.92 -10.41 16.28
C VAL A 125 10.69 -9.11 16.48
N ASP A 126 10.69 -8.53 17.69
CA ASP A 126 11.41 -7.31 18.01
C ASP A 126 12.93 -7.51 17.84
N ARG A 127 13.47 -8.60 18.39
CA ARG A 127 14.89 -8.95 18.19
C ARG A 127 15.23 -9.18 16.72
N TYR A 128 14.37 -9.91 15.99
CA TYR A 128 14.59 -10.15 14.56
C TYR A 128 14.59 -8.85 13.76
N PHE A 129 13.69 -7.92 14.11
CA PHE A 129 13.66 -6.59 13.49
C PHE A 129 14.95 -5.83 13.73
N ASP A 130 15.40 -5.75 14.98
CA ASP A 130 16.60 -5.01 15.37
C ASP A 130 17.89 -5.58 14.74
N GLU A 131 18.01 -6.90 14.69
CA GLU A 131 19.21 -7.58 14.20
C GLU A 131 19.27 -7.71 12.68
N ASN A 132 18.12 -7.87 12.00
CA ASN A 132 18.09 -8.25 10.59
C ASN A 132 17.42 -7.23 9.68
N ILE A 133 16.41 -6.49 10.14
CA ILE A 133 15.64 -5.56 9.31
C ILE A 133 16.16 -4.13 9.47
N TYR A 134 16.25 -3.64 10.70
CA TYR A 134 16.65 -2.27 10.98
C TYR A 134 17.99 -1.88 10.34
N PRO A 135 19.06 -2.71 10.36
CA PRO A 135 20.35 -2.36 9.75
C PRO A 135 20.33 -2.18 8.23
N VAL A 136 19.34 -2.75 7.54
CA VAL A 136 19.23 -2.65 6.06
C VAL A 136 18.25 -1.56 5.61
N LEU A 137 17.57 -0.89 6.54
CA LEU A 137 16.68 0.21 6.22
C LEU A 137 17.49 1.43 5.78
N THR A 138 17.05 2.07 4.70
CA THR A 138 17.67 3.31 4.20
C THR A 138 16.67 4.45 4.37
N PRO A 139 16.76 5.23 5.46
CA PRO A 139 15.90 6.38 5.64
C PRO A 139 16.22 7.47 4.62
N MET A 140 15.18 8.01 3.98
CA MET A 140 15.28 9.11 3.04
C MET A 140 14.40 10.25 3.52
N ALA A 141 14.98 11.42 3.77
CA ALA A 141 14.21 12.61 4.07
C ALA A 141 13.58 13.16 2.78
N VAL A 142 12.29 13.48 2.85
CA VAL A 142 11.54 14.15 1.80
C VAL A 142 11.14 15.52 2.34
N ASP A 143 11.69 16.57 1.76
CA ASP A 143 11.41 17.95 2.13
C ASP A 143 11.31 18.84 0.87
N SER A 144 11.06 20.14 1.05
CA SER A 144 10.92 21.08 -0.07
C SER A 144 12.22 21.28 -0.88
N SER A 145 13.36 20.87 -0.35
CA SER A 145 14.69 21.03 -0.97
C SER A 145 15.15 19.79 -1.74
N ARG A 146 14.46 18.65 -1.55
CA ARG A 146 14.85 17.37 -2.13
C ARG A 146 13.71 16.79 -2.98
N PRO A 147 13.99 16.32 -4.20
CA PRO A 147 12.96 15.67 -5.02
C PRO A 147 12.48 14.38 -4.35
N PHE A 148 11.23 14.04 -4.60
CA PHE A 148 10.67 12.78 -4.14
C PHE A 148 11.48 11.59 -4.70
N PRO A 149 11.87 10.61 -3.87
CA PRO A 149 12.70 9.50 -4.31
C PRO A 149 11.98 8.59 -5.30
N LEU A 150 12.73 8.05 -6.25
CA LEU A 150 12.21 7.02 -7.16
C LEU A 150 12.00 5.72 -6.39
N ILE A 151 10.73 5.41 -6.14
CA ILE A 151 10.34 4.18 -5.46
C ILE A 151 10.33 3.03 -6.47
N ARG A 152 11.03 1.96 -6.13
CA ARG A 152 11.04 0.74 -6.95
C ARG A 152 9.67 0.08 -6.94
N ASN A 153 9.26 -0.45 -8.08
CA ASN A 153 8.08 -1.29 -8.15
C ASN A 153 8.26 -2.55 -7.28
N LYS A 154 7.17 -3.00 -6.64
CA LYS A 154 7.15 -4.15 -5.71
C LYS A 154 8.07 -4.02 -4.49
N SER A 155 8.53 -2.81 -4.14
CA SER A 155 9.25 -2.56 -2.91
C SER A 155 8.28 -2.14 -1.79
N LEU A 156 8.53 -2.64 -0.58
CA LEU A 156 7.83 -2.19 0.61
C LEU A 156 8.50 -0.92 1.13
N ASN A 157 7.73 0.15 1.25
CA ASN A 157 8.19 1.43 1.77
C ASN A 157 7.28 1.87 2.91
N ILE A 158 7.89 2.41 3.97
CA ILE A 158 7.17 2.99 5.10
C ILE A 158 7.39 4.50 5.05
N ALA A 159 6.29 5.26 4.99
CA ALA A 159 6.33 6.71 5.10
C ALA A 159 5.95 7.12 6.52
N ALA A 160 6.74 8.01 7.13
CA ALA A 160 6.48 8.56 8.45
C ALA A 160 6.48 10.09 8.37
N LEU A 161 5.44 10.71 8.87
CA LEU A 161 5.42 12.15 9.11
C LEU A 161 6.12 12.40 10.44
N LEU A 162 7.17 13.21 10.41
CA LEU A 162 7.96 13.53 11.60
C LEU A 162 7.67 14.96 12.03
N GLU A 163 7.51 15.14 13.33
CA GLU A 163 7.51 16.45 13.97
C GLU A 163 8.83 16.65 14.68
N GLU A 164 9.35 17.86 14.61
CA GLU A 164 10.56 18.24 15.34
C GLU A 164 10.28 18.15 16.85
N LYS A 165 11.03 17.31 17.55
CA LYS A 165 10.95 17.30 19.01
C LYS A 165 11.62 18.57 19.51
N GLU A 166 10.91 19.35 20.34
CA GLU A 166 11.53 20.41 21.10
C GLU A 166 12.81 19.90 21.75
N SER A 167 13.91 20.58 21.49
CA SER A 167 15.21 20.18 22.04
C SER A 167 15.14 20.14 23.56
N LEU A 168 15.91 19.23 24.18
CA LEU A 168 15.98 19.18 25.65
C LEU A 168 16.40 20.54 26.24
N ALA A 169 17.16 21.34 25.48
CA ALA A 169 17.60 22.70 25.86
C ALA A 169 16.38 23.66 25.92
N GLU A 170 15.49 23.62 24.92
CA GLU A 170 14.26 24.44 24.89
C GLU A 170 13.31 24.09 26.03
N LYS A 171 13.14 22.79 26.32
CA LYS A 171 12.36 22.34 27.48
C LYS A 171 12.92 22.76 28.82
N VAL A 172 14.24 22.81 28.94
CA VAL A 172 14.94 23.28 30.16
C VAL A 172 14.83 24.81 30.29
N GLU A 173 14.91 25.54 29.17
CA GLU A 173 14.74 26.98 29.14
C GLU A 173 13.28 27.39 29.42
N ALA A 174 12.30 26.76 28.82
CA ALA A 174 10.90 26.98 29.11
C ALA A 174 10.56 26.72 30.58
N ARG A 175 11.09 25.65 31.19
CA ARG A 175 10.91 25.36 32.62
C ARG A 175 11.64 26.36 33.54
N LYS A 176 12.75 26.96 33.12
CA LYS A 176 13.43 28.04 33.88
C LYS A 176 12.60 29.31 33.83
N GLN A 177 12.08 29.70 32.66
CA GLN A 177 11.26 30.90 32.52
C GLN A 177 9.96 30.80 33.32
N GLU A 178 9.33 29.62 33.36
CA GLU A 178 8.12 29.36 34.16
C GLU A 178 8.40 29.47 35.68
N LYS A 179 9.56 28.99 36.14
CA LYS A 179 9.98 29.13 37.55
C LYS A 179 10.33 30.54 37.93
N ASP A 180 10.97 31.27 37.05
CA ASP A 180 11.34 32.68 37.31
C ASP A 180 10.11 33.62 37.23
N GLY A 181 9.13 33.30 36.39
CA GLY A 181 7.82 33.97 36.36
C GLY A 181 7.07 33.81 37.67
N LYS A 182 6.92 32.59 38.17
CA LYS A 182 6.27 32.29 39.45
C LYS A 182 6.94 32.94 40.65
N LYS A 183 8.28 33.02 40.63
CA LYS A 183 9.02 33.72 41.69
C LYS A 183 8.87 35.25 41.68
N LYS A 184 8.55 35.85 40.52
CA LYS A 184 8.27 37.26 40.39
C LYS A 184 6.85 37.59 40.87
N GLU A 185 5.91 36.73 40.56
CA GLU A 185 4.50 36.87 41.03
C GLU A 185 4.41 36.74 42.56
N GLU A 186 5.10 35.76 43.17
CA GLU A 186 5.14 35.56 44.63
C GLU A 186 5.84 36.71 45.38
N LYS A 187 6.70 37.48 44.71
CA LYS A 187 7.34 38.66 45.31
C LYS A 187 6.44 39.91 45.25
N GLN A 188 5.61 40.05 44.24
CA GLN A 188 4.65 41.15 44.09
C GLN A 188 3.44 41.00 44.99
N GLU A 189 3.05 39.79 45.40
CA GLU A 189 1.96 39.57 46.37
C GLU A 189 2.38 39.78 47.83
N LYS A 190 3.70 39.98 48.12
CA LYS A 190 4.24 40.16 49.47
C LYS A 190 4.70 41.59 49.80
N GLU A 191 4.54 42.52 48.85
CA GLU A 191 4.72 43.98 49.07
C GLU A 191 3.34 44.67 49.12
#